data_78667aa8aadb7a9c95e2469ba1d3edd5
#
_entry.id   78667aa8aadb7a9c95e2469ba1d3edd5
#
_cell.length_a   1.000
_cell.length_b   1.000
_cell.length_c   1.000
_cell.angle_alpha   90.00
_cell.angle_beta   90.00
_cell.angle_gamma   90.00
#
_symmetry.space_group_name_H-M   'P 1'
#
loop_
_entity.id
_entity.type
_entity.pdbx_description
1 polymer ?
#
loop_
_entity_poly.entity_id
_entity_poly.type
_entity_poly.pdbx_seq_one_letter_code
_entity_poly.pdbx_strand_id
1 'polypeptide(L)'
;MRNKFIACLCSGVFISLLMVSGCSPKETASVSDLPNTLTITAELPSEYPETVTKYQVDWCNVNEQAAVGAFMRQEPTQREEWAQGPILRAEGDGVEETLVLHQMVTPGGLFYHWDTAESEKILRVCGELRKMRPYEYTGDLVSQTLGTLEMEEYPPEEDLAFRPYEEAKAQLEETMDACGIPQVELYFSESHTVEVMNRNREIYNAELEESGYSNVQPIDELTESEEHYYFAYRQVHDGIPFTSAVWPRSTRSEATENLIFAIVGEDGLIEFSADGLFSLGDPLEECAILSPQEAINVYLEEYTQAIHFENTRITGVELNYVVVKDGDSYVARPAWMLTLETDKTTEETDARPGTPYVEFQTLAVSADTGIILERETDTR
;
A
#
# COMPACT_ATOMS: atom_id res chain seq x y z
N MET A 1 -45.53 31.56 68.92
CA MET A 1 -46.28 30.34 69.32
C MET A 1 -45.81 29.26 68.35
N ARG A 2 -44.88 28.44 68.73
CA ARG A 2 -44.97 27.10 69.33
C ARG A 2 -45.91 26.17 68.55
N ASN A 3 -45.38 25.18 67.80
CA ASN A 3 -45.27 23.74 68.10
C ASN A 3 -44.90 23.05 66.81
N LYS A 4 -43.79 22.33 66.66
CA LYS A 4 -43.39 20.97 67.03
C LYS A 4 -44.45 19.90 66.68
N PHE A 5 -44.06 18.95 65.80
CA PHE A 5 -43.99 17.49 66.05
C PHE A 5 -43.94 16.75 64.71
N ILE A 6 -43.01 15.99 64.57
CA ILE A 6 -42.63 14.58 64.69
C ILE A 6 -42.60 13.81 63.34
N ALA A 7 -41.49 13.15 63.18
CA ALA A 7 -41.08 12.24 62.13
C ALA A 7 -41.95 10.98 61.97
N CYS A 8 -41.99 10.44 60.80
CA CYS A 8 -42.10 8.99 60.62
C CYS A 8 -41.20 8.53 59.46
N LEU A 9 -40.20 7.74 59.82
CA LEU A 9 -39.34 6.92 58.92
C LEU A 9 -40.24 5.84 58.28
N CYS A 10 -40.13 5.70 56.93
CA CYS A 10 -40.43 4.45 56.28
C CYS A 10 -39.26 4.15 55.35
N SER A 11 -38.44 3.27 55.83
CA SER A 11 -37.35 2.65 55.03
C SER A 11 -37.96 1.74 53.97
N GLY A 12 -37.91 2.16 52.73
CA GLY A 12 -38.16 1.32 51.57
C GLY A 12 -36.82 0.93 50.94
N VAL A 13 -36.35 -0.26 51.23
CA VAL A 13 -35.18 -0.86 50.56
C VAL A 13 -35.61 -1.25 49.16
N PHE A 14 -35.26 -0.43 48.19
CA PHE A 14 -35.27 -0.83 46.78
C PHE A 14 -33.97 -1.59 46.48
N ILE A 15 -34.06 -2.90 46.43
CA ILE A 15 -33.03 -3.78 45.89
C ILE A 15 -33.14 -3.65 44.37
N SER A 16 -32.29 -2.78 43.77
CA SER A 16 -32.06 -2.75 42.33
C SER A 16 -31.16 -3.94 42.00
N LEU A 17 -31.74 -5.00 41.45
CA LEU A 17 -31.01 -6.05 40.78
C LEU A 17 -30.35 -5.44 39.54
N LEU A 18 -29.09 -5.03 39.64
CA LEU A 18 -28.21 -4.84 38.51
C LEU A 18 -27.94 -6.23 37.91
N MET A 19 -28.65 -6.54 36.85
CA MET A 19 -28.21 -7.60 35.92
C MET A 19 -26.94 -7.12 35.29
N VAL A 20 -25.79 -7.44 35.86
CA VAL A 20 -24.52 -7.40 35.21
C VAL A 20 -24.56 -8.53 34.18
N SER A 21 -24.88 -8.18 32.92
CA SER A 21 -24.58 -9.06 31.80
C SER A 21 -23.08 -9.18 31.78
N GLY A 22 -22.57 -10.25 32.35
CA GLY A 22 -21.17 -10.60 32.30
C GLY A 22 -20.85 -10.96 30.84
N CYS A 23 -20.26 -10.04 30.11
CA CYS A 23 -19.34 -10.44 29.04
C CYS A 23 -18.22 -11.19 29.74
N SER A 24 -18.21 -12.51 29.61
CA SER A 24 -17.02 -13.30 29.92
C SER A 24 -15.92 -12.74 29.01
N PRO A 25 -14.75 -12.37 29.54
CA PRO A 25 -13.63 -12.06 28.68
C PRO A 25 -13.40 -13.29 27.80
N LYS A 26 -13.47 -13.12 26.47
CA LYS A 26 -12.99 -14.14 25.54
C LYS A 26 -11.55 -14.45 25.96
N GLU A 27 -11.24 -15.71 26.22
CA GLU A 27 -9.86 -16.12 26.45
C GLU A 27 -9.04 -15.71 25.24
N THR A 28 -8.12 -14.79 25.44
CA THR A 28 -7.11 -14.45 24.42
C THR A 28 -6.27 -15.69 24.17
N ALA A 29 -6.26 -16.18 22.94
CA ALA A 29 -5.36 -17.26 22.55
C ALA A 29 -3.93 -16.84 22.91
N SER A 30 -3.28 -17.60 23.74
CA SER A 30 -1.88 -17.33 24.07
C SER A 30 -1.00 -17.80 22.88
N VAL A 31 0.13 -17.13 22.66
CA VAL A 31 1.12 -17.53 21.62
C VAL A 31 1.52 -19.02 21.72
N SER A 32 1.31 -19.65 22.90
CA SER A 32 1.57 -21.08 23.13
C SER A 32 0.58 -22.02 22.45
N ASP A 33 -0.56 -21.53 21.95
CA ASP A 33 -1.64 -22.37 21.42
C ASP A 33 -1.78 -22.26 19.89
N LEU A 34 -0.78 -21.64 19.23
CA LEU A 34 -0.77 -21.50 17.78
C LEU A 34 -0.64 -22.85 17.07
N PRO A 35 -1.31 -23.07 15.94
CA PRO A 35 -1.05 -24.20 15.07
C PRO A 35 0.44 -24.26 14.68
N ASN A 36 1.01 -25.46 14.59
CA ASN A 36 2.42 -25.64 14.25
C ASN A 36 2.82 -25.05 12.89
N THR A 37 1.83 -24.76 12.04
CA THR A 37 2.00 -24.16 10.71
C THR A 37 1.89 -22.64 10.71
N LEU A 38 1.68 -22.00 11.86
CA LEU A 38 1.54 -20.55 11.97
C LEU A 38 2.51 -19.96 12.98
N THR A 39 3.22 -18.91 12.58
CA THR A 39 4.09 -18.13 13.47
C THR A 39 3.80 -16.66 13.38
N ILE A 40 4.06 -15.89 14.43
CA ILE A 40 3.97 -14.43 14.45
C ILE A 40 5.39 -13.92 14.63
N THR A 41 5.89 -13.23 13.60
CA THR A 41 7.20 -12.58 13.60
C THR A 41 7.09 -11.04 13.55
N ALA A 42 5.88 -10.53 13.31
CA ALA A 42 5.61 -9.10 13.31
C ALA A 42 5.91 -8.46 14.67
N GLU A 43 6.55 -7.31 14.65
CA GLU A 43 6.60 -6.41 15.80
C GLU A 43 5.23 -5.72 15.92
N LEU A 44 4.58 -5.85 17.07
CA LEU A 44 3.29 -5.21 17.28
C LEU A 44 3.48 -3.74 17.63
N PRO A 45 2.69 -2.82 17.05
CA PRO A 45 2.68 -1.42 17.46
C PRO A 45 2.43 -1.29 18.97
N SER A 46 3.36 -0.66 19.66
CA SER A 46 3.24 -0.39 21.11
C SER A 46 2.41 0.86 21.39
N GLU A 47 2.32 1.76 20.41
CA GLU A 47 1.56 3.01 20.47
C GLU A 47 0.57 3.05 19.31
N TYR A 48 -0.68 3.28 19.58
CA TYR A 48 -1.76 3.46 18.63
C TYR A 48 -2.90 4.27 19.31
N PRO A 49 -3.75 4.98 18.56
CA PRO A 49 -4.85 5.74 19.15
C PRO A 49 -5.89 4.81 19.78
N GLU A 50 -6.51 5.23 20.88
CA GLU A 50 -7.61 4.49 21.51
C GLU A 50 -8.90 4.60 20.67
N THR A 51 -9.07 5.72 19.95
CA THR A 51 -10.22 5.98 19.08
C THR A 51 -9.75 6.50 17.73
N VAL A 52 -10.49 6.20 16.68
CA VAL A 52 -10.25 6.68 15.31
C VAL A 52 -11.57 7.12 14.68
N THR A 53 -11.56 8.21 13.96
CA THR A 53 -12.72 8.71 13.23
C THR A 53 -12.85 8.06 11.87
N LYS A 54 -14.06 7.64 11.50
CA LYS A 54 -14.40 7.25 10.12
C LYS A 54 -14.76 8.51 9.32
N TYR A 55 -14.40 8.52 8.05
CA TYR A 55 -14.69 9.66 7.18
C TYR A 55 -15.46 9.20 5.94
N GLN A 56 -16.39 10.02 5.52
CA GLN A 56 -16.83 9.95 4.13
C GLN A 56 -15.67 10.40 3.25
N VAL A 57 -15.47 9.73 2.13
CA VAL A 57 -14.41 10.08 1.17
C VAL A 57 -14.98 10.07 -0.25
N ASP A 58 -14.39 10.91 -1.08
CA ASP A 58 -14.59 10.91 -2.53
C ASP A 58 -13.24 10.77 -3.21
N TRP A 59 -13.25 10.40 -4.48
CA TRP A 59 -12.02 10.39 -5.26
C TRP A 59 -11.39 11.78 -5.34
N CYS A 60 -10.08 11.85 -5.15
CA CYS A 60 -9.36 13.11 -5.30
C CYS A 60 -9.49 13.62 -6.73
N ASN A 61 -9.80 14.90 -6.87
CA ASN A 61 -9.87 15.56 -8.16
C ASN A 61 -8.66 16.48 -8.33
N VAL A 62 -7.62 15.98 -8.98
CA VAL A 62 -6.41 16.75 -9.28
C VAL A 62 -6.73 17.83 -10.31
N ASN A 63 -6.33 19.07 -10.01
CA ASN A 63 -6.56 20.18 -10.93
C ASN A 63 -5.62 20.09 -12.15
N GLU A 64 -6.19 20.01 -13.37
CA GLU A 64 -5.42 19.84 -14.61
C GLU A 64 -4.36 20.94 -14.80
N GLN A 65 -4.71 22.20 -14.60
CA GLN A 65 -3.76 23.31 -14.81
C GLN A 65 -2.61 23.27 -13.78
N ALA A 66 -2.92 22.93 -12.54
CA ALA A 66 -1.91 22.77 -11.50
C ALA A 66 -0.98 21.58 -11.81
N ALA A 67 -1.54 20.44 -12.24
CA ALA A 67 -0.77 19.26 -12.61
C ALA A 67 0.13 19.52 -13.83
N VAL A 68 -0.37 20.18 -14.89
CA VAL A 68 0.46 20.61 -16.03
C VAL A 68 1.61 21.47 -15.56
N GLY A 69 1.34 22.48 -14.73
CA GLY A 69 2.38 23.39 -14.24
C GLY A 69 3.40 22.74 -13.30
N ALA A 70 3.00 21.70 -12.58
CA ALA A 70 3.87 20.99 -11.63
C ALA A 70 4.70 19.89 -12.29
N PHE A 71 4.14 19.13 -13.22
CA PHE A 71 4.76 17.94 -13.80
C PHE A 71 5.37 18.17 -15.18
N MET A 72 4.67 18.87 -16.06
CA MET A 72 5.12 19.00 -17.45
C MET A 72 6.16 20.11 -17.62
N ARG A 73 7.23 19.82 -18.35
CA ARG A 73 8.31 20.77 -18.68
C ARG A 73 7.93 21.68 -19.84
N GLN A 74 6.96 21.24 -20.64
CA GLN A 74 6.48 21.95 -21.83
C GLN A 74 4.94 22.04 -21.78
N GLU A 75 4.41 23.10 -22.41
CA GLU A 75 2.96 23.24 -22.58
C GLU A 75 2.41 22.09 -23.44
N PRO A 76 1.30 21.44 -23.07
CA PRO A 76 0.71 20.37 -23.85
C PRO A 76 0.33 20.86 -25.26
N THR A 77 0.72 20.09 -26.26
CA THR A 77 0.39 20.34 -27.67
C THR A 77 -0.80 19.50 -28.14
N GLN A 78 -1.12 18.44 -27.41
CA GLN A 78 -2.23 17.53 -27.69
C GLN A 78 -3.03 17.27 -26.41
N ARG A 79 -4.37 17.13 -26.57
CA ARG A 79 -5.28 16.76 -25.49
C ARG A 79 -6.32 15.79 -26.03
N GLU A 80 -6.39 14.62 -25.45
CA GLU A 80 -7.37 13.60 -25.76
C GLU A 80 -8.33 13.42 -24.58
N GLU A 81 -9.62 13.32 -24.87
CA GLU A 81 -10.62 13.01 -23.85
C GLU A 81 -10.88 11.50 -23.80
N TRP A 82 -10.64 10.92 -22.66
CA TRP A 82 -11.00 9.54 -22.37
C TRP A 82 -12.15 9.48 -21.36
N ALA A 83 -12.82 8.35 -21.27
CA ALA A 83 -13.95 8.20 -20.34
C ALA A 83 -13.55 8.43 -18.88
N GLN A 84 -12.28 8.24 -18.54
CA GLN A 84 -11.72 8.35 -17.20
C GLN A 84 -10.94 9.66 -16.97
N GLY A 85 -10.86 10.53 -17.93
CA GLY A 85 -10.19 11.82 -17.82
C GLY A 85 -9.25 12.13 -18.99
N PRO A 86 -8.68 13.35 -19.03
CA PRO A 86 -7.86 13.79 -20.12
C PRO A 86 -6.46 13.18 -20.11
N ILE A 87 -5.95 12.93 -21.33
CA ILE A 87 -4.55 12.64 -21.59
C ILE A 87 -3.95 13.86 -22.29
N LEU A 88 -2.90 14.42 -21.72
CA LEU A 88 -2.18 15.57 -22.22
C LEU A 88 -0.81 15.14 -22.70
N ARG A 89 -0.40 15.57 -23.90
CA ARG A 89 0.92 15.27 -24.45
C ARG A 89 1.61 16.52 -24.95
N ALA A 90 2.92 16.55 -24.74
CA ALA A 90 3.81 17.52 -25.36
C ALA A 90 4.91 16.76 -26.10
N GLU A 91 5.16 17.14 -27.37
CA GLU A 91 6.21 16.55 -28.20
C GLU A 91 7.15 17.65 -28.68
N GLY A 92 8.46 17.44 -28.55
CA GLY A 92 9.48 18.37 -29.04
C GLY A 92 10.89 17.83 -28.89
N ASP A 93 11.75 18.10 -29.86
CA ASP A 93 13.19 17.77 -29.85
C ASP A 93 13.52 16.30 -29.51
N GLY A 94 12.64 15.34 -29.88
CA GLY A 94 12.84 13.91 -29.62
C GLY A 94 12.43 13.47 -28.21
N VAL A 95 11.71 14.29 -27.50
CA VAL A 95 11.14 14.03 -26.18
C VAL A 95 9.62 14.02 -26.28
N GLU A 96 8.97 13.06 -25.65
CA GLU A 96 7.53 13.01 -25.44
C GLU A 96 7.24 13.09 -23.94
N GLU A 97 6.32 13.96 -23.55
CA GLU A 97 5.78 14.02 -22.21
C GLU A 97 4.30 13.64 -22.24
N THR A 98 3.91 12.76 -21.35
CA THR A 98 2.52 12.34 -21.18
C THR A 98 2.07 12.57 -19.75
N LEU A 99 0.96 13.29 -19.58
CA LEU A 99 0.25 13.46 -18.32
C LEU A 99 -1.16 12.92 -18.46
N VAL A 100 -1.51 11.95 -17.62
CA VAL A 100 -2.85 11.35 -17.57
C VAL A 100 -3.47 11.71 -16.22
N LEU A 101 -4.64 12.33 -16.25
CA LEU A 101 -5.41 12.59 -15.04
C LEU A 101 -6.54 11.57 -14.92
N HIS A 102 -6.76 11.07 -13.70
CA HIS A 102 -7.77 10.03 -13.43
C HIS A 102 -7.50 8.73 -14.20
N GLN A 103 -6.54 7.95 -13.75
CA GLN A 103 -6.16 6.71 -14.43
C GLN A 103 -7.33 5.76 -14.70
N MET A 104 -7.20 4.98 -15.79
CA MET A 104 -8.26 4.12 -16.33
C MET A 104 -8.77 3.04 -15.37
N VAL A 105 -8.01 2.66 -14.36
CA VAL A 105 -8.33 1.56 -13.44
C VAL A 105 -8.76 2.06 -12.07
N THR A 106 -8.19 3.18 -11.62
CA THR A 106 -8.48 3.79 -10.32
C THR A 106 -8.80 5.27 -10.48
N PRO A 107 -10.05 5.68 -10.27
CA PRO A 107 -10.38 7.10 -10.17
C PRO A 107 -9.52 7.80 -9.11
N GLY A 108 -9.31 9.11 -9.24
CA GLY A 108 -8.46 9.87 -8.31
C GLY A 108 -6.97 9.65 -8.52
N GLY A 109 -6.57 9.17 -9.69
CA GLY A 109 -5.18 8.93 -10.04
C GLY A 109 -4.57 10.02 -10.90
N LEU A 110 -3.26 9.99 -10.98
CA LEU A 110 -2.41 10.86 -11.78
C LEU A 110 -1.21 10.05 -12.23
N PHE A 111 -0.92 10.09 -13.54
CA PHE A 111 0.28 9.49 -14.10
C PHE A 111 1.01 10.52 -14.95
N TYR A 112 2.31 10.65 -14.73
CA TYR A 112 3.21 11.45 -15.55
C TYR A 112 4.37 10.58 -16.03
N HIS A 113 4.74 10.76 -17.29
CA HIS A 113 5.86 10.09 -17.90
C HIS A 113 6.61 11.03 -18.83
N TRP A 114 7.94 11.05 -18.70
CA TRP A 114 8.87 11.77 -19.57
C TRP A 114 9.66 10.74 -20.38
N ASP A 115 9.33 10.66 -21.68
CA ASP A 115 9.82 9.62 -22.57
C ASP A 115 11.03 10.12 -23.38
N THR A 116 12.17 9.50 -23.12
CA THR A 116 13.43 9.62 -23.86
C THR A 116 14.08 8.25 -23.91
N ALA A 117 15.04 8.06 -24.80
CA ALA A 117 15.80 6.80 -24.83
C ALA A 117 16.53 6.49 -23.51
N GLU A 118 16.85 7.52 -22.72
CA GLU A 118 17.54 7.39 -21.43
C GLU A 118 16.55 7.06 -20.31
N SER A 119 15.41 7.74 -20.28
CA SER A 119 14.35 7.43 -19.32
C SER A 119 13.80 6.01 -19.50
N GLU A 120 13.56 5.55 -20.73
CA GLU A 120 13.16 4.17 -20.99
C GLU A 120 14.15 3.14 -20.42
N LYS A 121 15.45 3.43 -20.54
CA LYS A 121 16.49 2.57 -19.98
C LYS A 121 16.43 2.55 -18.45
N ILE A 122 16.28 3.72 -17.81
CA ILE A 122 16.14 3.84 -16.36
C ILE A 122 14.89 3.10 -15.87
N LEU A 123 13.75 3.27 -16.53
CA LEU A 123 12.50 2.58 -16.15
C LEU A 123 12.63 1.07 -16.25
N ARG A 124 13.27 0.58 -17.31
CA ARG A 124 13.55 -0.84 -17.44
C ARG A 124 14.45 -1.35 -16.31
N VAL A 125 15.53 -0.64 -16.02
CA VAL A 125 16.46 -0.99 -14.94
C VAL A 125 15.74 -0.98 -13.58
N CYS A 126 14.97 0.07 -13.31
CA CYS A 126 14.16 0.17 -12.09
C CYS A 126 13.16 -0.98 -11.94
N GLY A 127 12.51 -1.38 -13.04
CA GLY A 127 11.54 -2.48 -13.02
C GLY A 127 12.17 -3.87 -12.86
N GLU A 128 13.36 -4.10 -13.46
CA GLU A 128 13.93 -5.44 -13.55
C GLU A 128 15.03 -5.73 -12.51
N LEU A 129 15.74 -4.71 -12.00
CA LEU A 129 16.89 -4.89 -11.11
C LEU A 129 16.63 -4.59 -9.64
N ARG A 130 15.39 -4.42 -9.23
CA ARG A 130 15.04 -4.22 -7.82
C ARG A 130 14.27 -5.41 -7.25
N LYS A 131 14.45 -5.64 -5.97
CA LYS A 131 13.67 -6.63 -5.25
C LYS A 131 12.25 -6.10 -5.06
N MET A 132 11.28 -6.78 -5.65
CA MET A 132 9.88 -6.42 -5.45
C MET A 132 9.46 -6.55 -3.99
N ARG A 133 8.70 -5.58 -3.51
CA ARG A 133 8.16 -5.62 -2.16
C ARG A 133 6.80 -6.32 -2.13
N PRO A 134 6.36 -6.85 -0.96
CA PRO A 134 5.14 -7.66 -0.87
C PRO A 134 3.90 -7.04 -1.52
N TYR A 135 3.72 -5.72 -1.43
CA TYR A 135 2.56 -5.02 -2.00
C TYR A 135 2.65 -4.79 -3.53
N GLU A 136 3.81 -5.02 -4.13
CA GLU A 136 4.02 -4.90 -5.58
C GLU A 136 3.74 -6.22 -6.33
N TYR A 137 3.50 -7.31 -5.59
CA TYR A 137 3.20 -8.59 -6.19
C TYR A 137 1.81 -8.58 -6.83
N THR A 138 1.77 -8.61 -8.15
CA THR A 138 0.53 -8.62 -8.94
C THR A 138 -0.10 -10.00 -9.08
N GLY A 139 0.48 -11.02 -8.45
CA GLY A 139 -0.05 -12.39 -8.47
C GLY A 139 0.25 -13.17 -9.75
N ASP A 140 1.05 -12.62 -10.68
CA ASP A 140 1.49 -13.38 -11.86
C ASP A 140 2.76 -14.20 -11.55
N LEU A 141 2.83 -15.40 -12.17
CA LEU A 141 3.87 -16.39 -11.87
C LEU A 141 5.27 -15.95 -12.32
N VAL A 142 5.37 -15.05 -13.30
CA VAL A 142 6.65 -14.58 -13.85
C VAL A 142 7.27 -13.55 -12.92
N SER A 143 6.49 -12.59 -12.45
CA SER A 143 6.94 -11.62 -11.45
C SER A 143 7.30 -12.29 -10.13
N GLN A 144 6.58 -13.35 -9.74
CA GLN A 144 6.93 -14.14 -8.54
C GLN A 144 8.26 -14.87 -8.70
N THR A 145 8.58 -15.40 -9.88
CA THR A 145 9.83 -16.14 -10.11
C THR A 145 11.03 -15.20 -10.17
N LEU A 146 10.91 -14.05 -10.85
CA LEU A 146 11.96 -13.03 -10.89
C LEU A 146 12.10 -12.29 -9.55
N GLY A 147 10.99 -12.11 -8.81
CA GLY A 147 10.99 -11.54 -7.47
C GLY A 147 11.66 -12.41 -6.40
N THR A 148 11.98 -13.69 -6.72
CA THR A 148 12.74 -14.58 -5.82
C THR A 148 14.25 -14.46 -5.99
N LEU A 149 14.74 -13.70 -6.97
CA LEU A 149 16.17 -13.47 -7.10
C LEU A 149 16.73 -12.78 -5.87
N GLU A 150 17.82 -13.30 -5.34
CA GLU A 150 18.52 -12.70 -4.21
C GLU A 150 19.32 -11.46 -4.65
N MET A 151 18.60 -10.44 -5.12
CA MET A 151 19.16 -9.15 -5.46
C MET A 151 19.56 -8.39 -4.20
N GLU A 152 20.61 -7.59 -4.30
CA GLU A 152 21.01 -6.68 -3.23
C GLU A 152 19.96 -5.57 -3.10
N GLU A 153 19.68 -5.20 -1.84
CA GLU A 153 18.81 -4.06 -1.55
C GLU A 153 19.55 -2.75 -1.81
N TYR A 154 18.84 -1.78 -2.38
CA TYR A 154 19.37 -0.44 -2.57
C TYR A 154 19.38 0.33 -1.26
N PRO A 155 20.41 1.16 -1.02
CA PRO A 155 20.42 2.03 0.16
C PRO A 155 19.23 3.02 0.10
N PRO A 156 18.57 3.31 1.23
CA PRO A 156 17.34 4.11 1.22
C PRO A 156 17.58 5.61 1.01
N GLU A 157 18.67 6.18 1.47
CA GLU A 157 18.87 7.64 1.60
C GLU A 157 20.30 8.06 1.20
N GLU A 158 20.91 7.34 0.27
CA GLU A 158 22.26 7.65 -0.20
C GLU A 158 22.22 8.77 -1.25
N ASP A 159 23.13 9.74 -1.12
CA ASP A 159 23.28 10.80 -2.11
C ASP A 159 23.85 10.25 -3.43
N LEU A 160 23.17 10.54 -4.54
CA LEU A 160 23.66 10.22 -5.88
C LEU A 160 24.47 11.38 -6.45
N ALA A 161 25.37 11.08 -7.39
CA ALA A 161 26.33 12.05 -7.93
C ALA A 161 25.66 13.29 -8.55
N PHE A 162 24.48 13.11 -9.17
CA PHE A 162 23.77 14.18 -9.87
C PHE A 162 22.98 15.09 -8.91
N ARG A 163 22.54 14.61 -7.75
CA ARG A 163 21.74 15.39 -6.80
C ARG A 163 21.71 14.74 -5.41
N PRO A 164 21.80 15.53 -4.30
CA PRO A 164 21.58 15.03 -2.95
C PRO A 164 20.15 14.47 -2.77
N TYR A 165 20.05 13.41 -1.97
CA TYR A 165 18.77 12.73 -1.68
C TYR A 165 17.69 13.69 -1.15
N GLU A 166 18.01 14.49 -0.13
CA GLU A 166 17.06 15.43 0.47
C GLU A 166 16.59 16.51 -0.50
N GLU A 167 17.44 16.91 -1.46
CA GLU A 167 17.06 17.89 -2.48
C GLU A 167 16.06 17.26 -3.49
N ALA A 168 16.31 16.03 -3.94
CA ALA A 168 15.42 15.31 -4.84
C ALA A 168 14.05 15.07 -4.18
N LYS A 169 14.06 14.62 -2.93
CA LYS A 169 12.86 14.39 -2.12
C LYS A 169 12.05 15.68 -1.94
N ALA A 170 12.69 16.75 -1.48
CA ALA A 170 12.01 18.04 -1.25
C ALA A 170 11.37 18.60 -2.54
N GLN A 171 12.06 18.49 -3.68
CA GLN A 171 11.52 18.93 -4.96
C GLN A 171 10.29 18.10 -5.36
N LEU A 172 10.31 16.81 -5.14
CA LEU A 172 9.16 15.93 -5.43
C LEU A 172 7.96 16.26 -4.51
N GLU A 173 8.20 16.47 -3.22
CA GLU A 173 7.16 16.85 -2.26
C GLU A 173 6.54 18.22 -2.61
N GLU A 174 7.34 19.21 -3.03
CA GLU A 174 6.86 20.50 -3.53
C GLU A 174 5.99 20.32 -4.79
N THR A 175 6.38 19.42 -5.69
CA THR A 175 5.62 19.10 -6.91
C THR A 175 4.25 18.51 -6.57
N MET A 176 4.21 17.55 -5.64
CA MET A 176 2.97 16.93 -5.16
C MET A 176 2.04 17.97 -4.50
N ASP A 177 2.58 18.83 -3.65
CA ASP A 177 1.82 19.88 -2.95
C ASP A 177 1.25 20.91 -3.95
N ALA A 178 2.05 21.31 -4.95
CA ALA A 178 1.65 22.29 -5.97
C ALA A 178 0.46 21.81 -6.83
N CYS A 179 0.30 20.52 -7.06
CA CYS A 179 -0.84 19.97 -7.81
C CYS A 179 -2.02 19.55 -6.93
N GLY A 180 -1.91 19.71 -5.61
CA GLY A 180 -2.99 19.44 -4.66
C GLY A 180 -3.19 17.97 -4.34
N ILE A 181 -2.12 17.18 -4.41
CA ILE A 181 -2.12 15.81 -3.85
C ILE A 181 -2.38 15.91 -2.35
N PRO A 182 -3.26 15.08 -1.78
CA PRO A 182 -3.52 15.06 -0.34
C PRO A 182 -2.24 14.85 0.48
N GLN A 183 -2.30 15.12 1.78
CA GLN A 183 -1.18 14.88 2.69
C GLN A 183 -0.64 13.45 2.52
N VAL A 184 0.67 13.34 2.32
CA VAL A 184 1.37 12.07 2.12
C VAL A 184 2.50 11.90 3.13
N GLU A 185 2.92 10.65 3.32
CA GLU A 185 4.14 10.31 4.03
C GLU A 185 5.02 9.45 3.14
N LEU A 186 6.33 9.59 3.29
CA LEU A 186 7.29 8.69 2.64
C LEU A 186 7.12 7.29 3.25
N TYR A 187 6.80 6.31 2.41
CA TYR A 187 6.66 4.93 2.82
C TYR A 187 8.01 4.22 2.78
N PHE A 188 8.75 4.38 1.69
CA PHE A 188 10.16 4.00 1.56
C PHE A 188 10.79 4.74 0.38
N SER A 189 12.12 4.66 0.30
CA SER A 189 12.90 5.14 -0.83
C SER A 189 14.06 4.20 -1.13
N GLU A 190 14.58 4.30 -2.33
CA GLU A 190 15.75 3.54 -2.80
C GLU A 190 16.66 4.47 -3.62
N SER A 191 17.95 4.48 -3.30
CA SER A 191 18.97 5.18 -4.11
C SER A 191 19.65 4.16 -5.02
N HIS A 192 19.31 4.17 -6.30
CA HIS A 192 19.81 3.21 -7.28
C HIS A 192 21.19 3.63 -7.75
N THR A 193 22.20 3.24 -6.98
CA THR A 193 23.61 3.50 -7.30
C THR A 193 24.10 2.56 -8.39
N VAL A 194 24.98 3.05 -9.26
CA VAL A 194 25.56 2.28 -10.37
C VAL A 194 26.23 0.99 -9.89
N GLU A 195 26.83 1.02 -8.70
CA GLU A 195 27.50 -0.13 -8.10
C GLU A 195 26.52 -1.27 -7.77
N VAL A 196 25.42 -0.97 -7.08
CA VAL A 196 24.38 -1.97 -6.72
C VAL A 196 23.65 -2.43 -7.97
N MET A 197 23.29 -1.50 -8.86
CA MET A 197 22.64 -1.84 -10.12
C MET A 197 23.45 -2.84 -10.95
N ASN A 198 24.75 -2.64 -11.07
CA ASN A 198 25.59 -3.58 -11.84
C ASN A 198 25.72 -4.95 -11.18
N ARG A 199 25.75 -5.03 -9.84
CA ARG A 199 25.70 -6.33 -9.14
C ARG A 199 24.37 -7.06 -9.38
N ASN A 200 23.25 -6.35 -9.25
CA ASN A 200 21.92 -6.90 -9.52
C ASN A 200 21.76 -7.32 -10.99
N ARG A 201 22.30 -6.54 -11.93
CA ARG A 201 22.36 -6.87 -13.36
C ARG A 201 23.08 -8.20 -13.62
N GLU A 202 24.19 -8.46 -12.93
CA GLU A 202 24.92 -9.72 -13.08
C GLU A 202 24.06 -10.91 -12.62
N ILE A 203 23.36 -10.77 -11.49
CA ILE A 203 22.42 -11.78 -10.98
C ILE A 203 21.28 -12.01 -11.98
N TYR A 204 20.67 -10.94 -12.46
CA TYR A 204 19.57 -10.98 -13.43
C TYR A 204 19.96 -11.64 -14.75
N ASN A 205 21.09 -11.20 -15.34
CA ASN A 205 21.57 -11.76 -16.60
C ASN A 205 21.97 -13.23 -16.49
N ALA A 206 22.54 -13.66 -15.35
CA ALA A 206 22.85 -15.05 -15.10
C ALA A 206 21.59 -15.93 -15.06
N GLU A 207 20.53 -15.46 -14.39
CA GLU A 207 19.23 -16.15 -14.36
C GLU A 207 18.60 -16.25 -15.75
N LEU A 208 18.66 -15.18 -16.56
CA LEU A 208 18.16 -15.22 -17.93
C LEU A 208 18.87 -16.28 -18.78
N GLU A 209 20.18 -16.43 -18.62
CA GLU A 209 20.96 -17.45 -19.33
C GLU A 209 20.58 -18.87 -18.86
N GLU A 210 20.41 -19.07 -17.56
CA GLU A 210 20.04 -20.39 -16.97
C GLU A 210 18.61 -20.78 -17.32
N SER A 211 17.66 -19.86 -17.20
CA SER A 211 16.24 -20.09 -17.47
C SER A 211 15.90 -20.27 -18.94
N GLY A 212 16.76 -19.79 -19.86
CA GLY A 212 16.55 -19.87 -21.31
C GLY A 212 15.40 -19.00 -21.82
N TYR A 213 15.04 -17.95 -21.13
CA TYR A 213 14.03 -16.97 -21.58
C TYR A 213 14.54 -16.23 -22.83
N SER A 214 14.07 -16.63 -24.01
CA SER A 214 14.51 -16.04 -25.29
C SER A 214 13.84 -14.70 -25.63
N ASN A 215 12.81 -14.33 -24.88
CA ASN A 215 12.02 -13.12 -25.14
C ASN A 215 12.47 -11.90 -24.34
N VAL A 216 13.37 -12.09 -23.38
CA VAL A 216 13.91 -11.04 -22.52
C VAL A 216 15.36 -10.77 -22.92
N GLN A 217 15.70 -9.51 -23.11
CA GLN A 217 17.07 -9.14 -23.46
C GLN A 217 17.90 -8.92 -22.19
N PRO A 218 19.18 -9.34 -22.18
CA PRO A 218 20.08 -8.98 -21.10
C PRO A 218 20.19 -7.45 -20.96
N ILE A 219 20.56 -7.00 -19.78
CA ILE A 219 20.84 -5.60 -19.50
C ILE A 219 22.34 -5.38 -19.69
N ASP A 220 22.72 -4.36 -20.48
CA ASP A 220 24.09 -3.94 -20.67
C ASP A 220 24.67 -3.35 -19.38
N GLU A 221 26.00 -3.17 -19.34
CA GLU A 221 26.68 -2.50 -18.23
C GLU A 221 26.14 -1.07 -18.06
N LEU A 222 25.84 -0.73 -16.81
CA LEU A 222 25.26 0.54 -16.42
C LEU A 222 26.34 1.52 -15.98
N THR A 223 26.08 2.81 -16.17
CA THR A 223 26.96 3.92 -15.82
C THR A 223 26.26 4.88 -14.86
N GLU A 224 26.93 5.92 -14.40
CA GLU A 224 26.35 6.94 -13.52
C GLU A 224 25.12 7.65 -14.15
N SER A 225 24.97 7.63 -15.49
CA SER A 225 23.81 8.24 -16.15
C SER A 225 22.50 7.51 -15.90
N GLU A 226 22.53 6.24 -15.51
CA GLU A 226 21.36 5.47 -15.15
C GLU A 226 21.04 5.51 -13.64
N GLU A 227 21.85 6.21 -12.84
CA GLU A 227 21.52 6.41 -11.42
C GLU A 227 20.21 7.18 -11.26
N HIS A 228 19.39 6.73 -10.31
CA HIS A 228 18.09 7.35 -10.04
C HIS A 228 17.62 7.07 -8.63
N TYR A 229 16.73 7.93 -8.16
CA TYR A 229 15.97 7.72 -6.93
C TYR A 229 14.63 7.08 -7.27
N TYR A 230 14.22 6.13 -6.45
CA TYR A 230 12.86 5.62 -6.39
C TYR A 230 12.25 6.04 -5.06
N PHE A 231 11.12 6.74 -5.12
CA PHE A 231 10.36 7.15 -3.95
C PHE A 231 8.98 6.52 -3.96
N ALA A 232 8.56 5.99 -2.83
CA ALA A 232 7.20 5.53 -2.63
C ALA A 232 6.54 6.27 -1.47
N TYR A 233 5.39 6.86 -1.73
CA TYR A 233 4.58 7.57 -0.75
C TYR A 233 3.21 6.92 -0.64
N ARG A 234 2.54 7.18 0.45
CA ARG A 234 1.13 6.84 0.66
C ARG A 234 0.41 8.03 1.31
N GLN A 235 -0.86 8.16 1.02
CA GLN A 235 -1.70 9.17 1.65
C GLN A 235 -1.81 8.89 3.15
N VAL A 236 -1.82 9.95 3.95
CA VAL A 236 -1.93 9.87 5.41
C VAL A 236 -2.97 10.87 5.92
N HIS A 237 -3.69 10.50 6.98
CA HIS A 237 -4.57 11.41 7.70
C HIS A 237 -4.48 11.14 9.19
N ASP A 238 -4.24 12.20 9.98
CA ASP A 238 -4.03 12.14 11.44
C ASP A 238 -2.98 11.08 11.87
N GLY A 239 -1.94 10.91 11.04
CA GLY A 239 -0.86 9.94 11.28
C GLY A 239 -1.26 8.48 11.00
N ILE A 240 -2.42 8.23 10.40
CA ILE A 240 -2.85 6.91 9.96
C ILE A 240 -2.80 6.87 8.43
N PRO A 241 -2.00 5.97 7.82
CA PRO A 241 -1.92 5.86 6.38
C PRO A 241 -3.18 5.23 5.78
N PHE A 242 -3.45 5.58 4.53
CA PHE A 242 -4.33 4.80 3.68
C PHE A 242 -3.58 3.56 3.19
N THR A 243 -4.28 2.44 3.11
CA THR A 243 -3.61 1.20 2.71
C THR A 243 -3.07 1.27 1.28
N SER A 244 -1.80 0.91 1.13
CA SER A 244 -1.14 0.72 -0.16
C SER A 244 -1.15 -0.75 -0.61
N ALA A 245 -1.66 -1.66 0.22
CA ALA A 245 -1.62 -3.08 -0.03
C ALA A 245 -2.86 -3.58 -0.77
N VAL A 246 -2.64 -4.46 -1.75
CA VAL A 246 -3.71 -5.28 -2.33
C VAL A 246 -4.11 -6.34 -1.30
N TRP A 247 -5.37 -6.38 -0.93
CA TRP A 247 -5.90 -7.39 -0.01
C TRP A 247 -6.70 -8.46 -0.74
N PRO A 248 -6.58 -9.73 -0.32
CA PRO A 248 -7.30 -10.84 -0.94
C PRO A 248 -8.81 -10.62 -0.90
N ARG A 249 -9.50 -11.22 -1.86
CA ARG A 249 -10.95 -11.06 -2.07
C ARG A 249 -11.34 -9.72 -2.66
N SER A 250 -10.35 -8.92 -3.09
CA SER A 250 -10.65 -7.72 -3.85
C SER A 250 -10.85 -8.06 -5.32
N THR A 251 -11.99 -7.68 -5.87
CA THR A 251 -12.13 -7.58 -7.33
C THR A 251 -11.57 -6.23 -7.76
N ARG A 252 -10.82 -6.21 -8.86
CA ARG A 252 -10.15 -4.99 -9.38
C ARG A 252 -11.08 -3.83 -9.74
N SER A 253 -12.39 -3.97 -9.62
CA SER A 253 -13.33 -2.97 -10.10
C SER A 253 -13.41 -1.69 -9.28
N GLU A 254 -12.96 -1.73 -8.01
CA GLU A 254 -12.98 -0.56 -7.13
C GLU A 254 -11.76 -0.59 -6.20
N ALA A 255 -10.57 -0.65 -6.82
CA ALA A 255 -9.30 -0.69 -6.12
C ALA A 255 -9.17 0.51 -5.19
N THR A 256 -8.68 0.23 -4.02
CA THR A 256 -8.54 1.19 -2.94
C THR A 256 -7.10 1.24 -2.43
N GLU A 257 -6.19 0.63 -3.17
CA GLU A 257 -4.76 0.76 -2.90
C GLU A 257 -4.35 2.21 -3.15
N ASN A 258 -3.73 2.79 -2.16
CA ASN A 258 -3.23 4.15 -2.18
C ASN A 258 -1.70 4.09 -2.21
N LEU A 259 -1.13 4.15 -3.40
CA LEU A 259 0.32 4.15 -3.59
C LEU A 259 0.70 5.25 -4.57
N ILE A 260 1.71 6.02 -4.18
CA ILE A 260 2.34 7.02 -5.01
C ILE A 260 3.78 6.58 -5.19
N PHE A 261 4.25 6.53 -6.43
CA PHE A 261 5.66 6.33 -6.67
C PHE A 261 6.21 7.35 -7.68
N ALA A 262 7.50 7.61 -7.55
CA ALA A 262 8.21 8.52 -8.43
C ALA A 262 9.62 8.00 -8.69
N ILE A 263 10.08 8.20 -9.93
CA ILE A 263 11.45 7.92 -10.36
C ILE A 263 12.08 9.25 -10.77
N VAL A 264 13.20 9.60 -10.12
CA VAL A 264 13.91 10.87 -10.32
C VAL A 264 15.34 10.58 -10.76
N GLY A 265 15.68 10.95 -11.98
CA GLY A 265 17.03 10.84 -12.54
C GLY A 265 17.77 12.17 -12.57
N GLU A 266 18.91 12.21 -13.30
CA GLU A 266 19.74 13.42 -13.43
C GLU A 266 18.94 14.61 -13.98
N ASP A 267 18.15 14.38 -15.02
CA ASP A 267 17.32 15.41 -15.66
C ASP A 267 16.04 15.75 -14.88
N GLY A 268 15.79 15.14 -13.72
CA GLY A 268 14.64 15.37 -12.85
C GLY A 268 13.62 14.23 -12.90
N LEU A 269 12.34 14.56 -12.71
CA LEU A 269 11.26 13.56 -12.65
C LEU A 269 11.11 12.85 -14.00
N ILE A 270 11.21 11.52 -13.98
CA ILE A 270 11.06 10.63 -15.15
C ILE A 270 9.66 10.06 -15.18
N GLU A 271 9.22 9.49 -14.06
CA GLU A 271 7.90 8.92 -13.92
C GLU A 271 7.30 9.27 -12.56
N PHE A 272 6.00 9.50 -12.57
CA PHE A 272 5.21 9.67 -11.37
C PHE A 272 3.87 8.95 -11.55
N SER A 273 3.50 8.15 -10.59
CA SER A 273 2.19 7.51 -10.56
C SER A 273 1.58 7.67 -9.18
N ALA A 274 0.34 8.06 -9.15
CA ALA A 274 -0.46 8.12 -7.94
C ALA A 274 -1.81 7.45 -8.22
N ASP A 275 -2.11 6.42 -7.47
CA ASP A 275 -3.34 5.65 -7.59
C ASP A 275 -4.17 5.75 -6.32
N GLY A 276 -5.49 5.73 -6.47
CA GLY A 276 -6.41 5.61 -5.34
C GLY A 276 -6.37 6.78 -4.35
N LEU A 277 -6.12 8.01 -4.82
CA LEU A 277 -6.14 9.19 -3.95
C LEU A 277 -7.57 9.58 -3.56
N PHE A 278 -7.75 9.92 -2.29
CA PHE A 278 -9.04 10.30 -1.74
C PHE A 278 -9.03 11.72 -1.16
N SER A 279 -10.11 12.44 -1.42
CA SER A 279 -10.45 13.66 -0.68
C SER A 279 -11.30 13.30 0.52
N LEU A 280 -10.90 13.75 1.71
CA LEU A 280 -11.71 13.56 2.91
C LEU A 280 -12.89 14.52 2.89
N GLY A 281 -14.07 13.95 3.19
CA GLY A 281 -15.31 14.68 3.44
C GLY A 281 -15.61 14.82 4.92
N ASP A 282 -16.88 14.77 5.27
CA ASP A 282 -17.32 14.95 6.65
C ASP A 282 -16.91 13.77 7.54
N PRO A 283 -16.54 14.01 8.82
CA PRO A 283 -16.37 12.97 9.81
C PRO A 283 -17.74 12.30 10.08
N LEU A 284 -17.76 10.97 10.12
CA LEU A 284 -18.99 10.20 10.32
C LEU A 284 -19.14 9.77 11.78
N GLU A 285 -18.16 9.06 12.31
CA GLU A 285 -18.22 8.45 13.62
C GLU A 285 -16.80 8.30 14.19
N GLU A 286 -16.63 8.64 15.45
CA GLU A 286 -15.45 8.27 16.24
C GLU A 286 -15.71 6.92 16.91
N CYS A 287 -14.84 5.96 16.67
CA CYS A 287 -14.98 4.59 17.19
C CYS A 287 -13.75 4.17 18.00
N ALA A 288 -14.00 3.45 19.09
CA ALA A 288 -12.93 2.75 19.80
C ALA A 288 -12.39 1.61 18.93
N ILE A 289 -11.09 1.39 18.97
CA ILE A 289 -10.46 0.36 18.16
C ILE A 289 -9.89 -0.78 19.00
N LEU A 290 -9.86 -1.95 18.41
CA LEU A 290 -9.20 -3.13 18.95
C LEU A 290 -7.69 -2.89 19.06
N SER A 291 -7.05 -3.59 19.98
CA SER A 291 -5.59 -3.70 20.00
C SER A 291 -5.08 -4.54 18.79
N PRO A 292 -3.81 -4.37 18.38
CA PRO A 292 -3.21 -5.20 17.33
C PRO A 292 -3.26 -6.70 17.66
N GLN A 293 -3.14 -7.06 18.94
CA GLN A 293 -3.26 -8.46 19.37
C GLN A 293 -4.68 -9.01 19.21
N GLU A 294 -5.71 -8.21 19.49
CA GLU A 294 -7.11 -8.61 19.27
C GLU A 294 -7.40 -8.81 17.78
N ALA A 295 -6.85 -7.97 16.91
CA ALA A 295 -6.97 -8.13 15.45
C ALA A 295 -6.30 -9.44 14.97
N ILE A 296 -5.12 -9.77 15.49
CA ILE A 296 -4.49 -11.06 15.21
C ILE A 296 -5.38 -12.21 15.68
N ASN A 297 -5.99 -12.12 16.86
CA ASN A 297 -6.86 -13.18 17.38
C ASN A 297 -8.07 -13.43 16.47
N VAL A 298 -8.62 -12.38 15.84
CA VAL A 298 -9.68 -12.53 14.82
C VAL A 298 -9.21 -13.40 13.66
N TYR A 299 -8.02 -13.15 13.14
CA TYR A 299 -7.43 -13.98 12.09
C TYR A 299 -7.18 -15.41 12.55
N LEU A 300 -6.67 -15.61 13.77
CA LEU A 300 -6.42 -16.92 14.35
C LEU A 300 -7.71 -17.74 14.48
N GLU A 301 -8.82 -17.14 14.88
CA GLU A 301 -10.11 -17.81 14.95
C GLU A 301 -10.54 -18.33 13.57
N GLU A 302 -10.31 -17.58 12.48
CA GLU A 302 -10.59 -18.04 11.12
C GLU A 302 -9.59 -19.10 10.65
N TYR A 303 -8.29 -18.85 10.85
CA TYR A 303 -7.22 -19.74 10.43
C TYR A 303 -7.38 -21.15 11.02
N THR A 304 -7.74 -21.27 12.29
CA THR A 304 -7.91 -22.57 12.96
C THR A 304 -9.10 -23.39 12.48
N GLN A 305 -10.02 -22.77 11.70
CA GLN A 305 -11.17 -23.48 11.12
C GLN A 305 -10.82 -24.23 9.82
N ALA A 306 -9.68 -23.94 9.23
CA ALA A 306 -9.21 -24.56 8.00
C ALA A 306 -8.03 -25.52 8.25
N ILE A 307 -7.79 -26.43 7.32
CA ILE A 307 -6.61 -27.31 7.34
C ILE A 307 -5.52 -26.63 6.51
N HIS A 308 -4.41 -26.32 7.17
CA HIS A 308 -3.25 -25.69 6.53
C HIS A 308 -2.09 -26.70 6.51
N PHE A 309 -1.47 -26.85 5.35
CA PHE A 309 -0.31 -27.73 5.14
C PHE A 309 0.98 -26.94 4.99
N GLU A 310 0.87 -25.68 4.58
CA GLU A 310 1.98 -24.76 4.37
C GLU A 310 2.26 -23.95 5.63
N ASN A 311 3.52 -23.55 5.81
CA ASN A 311 3.88 -22.64 6.90
C ASN A 311 3.50 -21.22 6.54
N THR A 312 2.77 -20.56 7.43
CA THR A 312 2.37 -19.17 7.32
C THR A 312 3.01 -18.34 8.43
N ARG A 313 3.47 -17.17 8.10
CA ARG A 313 4.03 -16.18 9.05
C ARG A 313 3.20 -14.90 8.98
N ILE A 314 2.85 -14.33 10.13
CA ILE A 314 2.37 -12.95 10.22
C ILE A 314 3.62 -12.09 10.39
N THR A 315 3.98 -11.32 9.37
CA THR A 315 5.22 -10.54 9.32
C THR A 315 5.00 -9.04 9.50
N GLY A 316 3.76 -8.55 9.38
CA GLY A 316 3.39 -7.16 9.58
C GLY A 316 2.02 -7.00 10.23
N VAL A 317 1.89 -5.97 11.07
CA VAL A 317 0.62 -5.51 11.64
C VAL A 317 0.64 -3.99 11.69
N GLU A 318 -0.24 -3.35 10.93
CA GLU A 318 -0.26 -1.88 10.83
C GLU A 318 -1.71 -1.37 10.83
N LEU A 319 -1.95 -0.24 11.51
CA LEU A 319 -3.24 0.45 11.47
C LEU A 319 -3.31 1.33 10.23
N ASN A 320 -4.30 1.08 9.37
CA ASN A 320 -4.51 1.86 8.15
C ASN A 320 -5.97 2.31 8.04
N TYR A 321 -6.19 3.32 7.22
CA TYR A 321 -7.51 3.53 6.63
C TYR A 321 -7.66 2.61 5.41
N VAL A 322 -8.75 1.85 5.38
CA VAL A 322 -9.21 1.14 4.18
C VAL A 322 -10.48 1.80 3.68
N VAL A 323 -10.55 2.03 2.38
CA VAL A 323 -11.74 2.62 1.77
C VAL A 323 -12.66 1.50 1.30
N VAL A 324 -13.88 1.53 1.79
CA VAL A 324 -14.93 0.58 1.43
C VAL A 324 -16.14 1.33 0.89
N LYS A 325 -16.87 0.69 -0.01
CA LYS A 325 -18.14 1.21 -0.51
C LYS A 325 -19.23 1.03 0.52
N ASP A 326 -20.02 2.08 0.77
CA ASP A 326 -21.19 2.07 1.64
C ASP A 326 -22.37 2.69 0.88
N GLY A 327 -23.19 1.83 0.26
CA GLY A 327 -24.24 2.24 -0.64
C GLY A 327 -23.67 2.91 -1.89
N ASP A 328 -24.02 4.17 -2.12
CA ASP A 328 -23.52 4.97 -3.25
C ASP A 328 -22.30 5.85 -2.89
N SER A 329 -21.76 5.73 -1.67
CA SER A 329 -20.63 6.52 -1.16
C SER A 329 -19.44 5.63 -0.78
N TYR A 330 -18.31 6.28 -0.50
CA TYR A 330 -17.12 5.61 0.01
C TYR A 330 -16.84 6.08 1.44
N VAL A 331 -16.36 5.16 2.26
CA VAL A 331 -16.01 5.41 3.67
C VAL A 331 -14.61 4.92 3.96
N ALA A 332 -13.76 5.81 4.46
CA ALA A 332 -12.48 5.46 5.05
C ALA A 332 -12.73 4.92 6.46
N ARG A 333 -12.37 3.67 6.70
CA ARG A 333 -12.56 2.95 7.98
C ARG A 333 -11.21 2.51 8.52
N PRO A 334 -10.99 2.62 9.85
CA PRO A 334 -9.78 2.08 10.45
C PRO A 334 -9.78 0.55 10.38
N ALA A 335 -8.67 -0.01 9.94
CA ALA A 335 -8.45 -1.45 9.89
C ALA A 335 -7.01 -1.80 10.26
N TRP A 336 -6.84 -2.92 10.94
CA TRP A 336 -5.55 -3.55 11.12
C TRP A 336 -5.21 -4.37 9.88
N MET A 337 -4.15 -3.97 9.19
CA MET A 337 -3.63 -4.70 8.04
C MET A 337 -2.63 -5.73 8.53
N LEU A 338 -2.91 -7.00 8.27
CA LEU A 338 -2.01 -8.11 8.60
C LEU A 338 -1.29 -8.55 7.33
N THR A 339 0.03 -8.49 7.33
CA THR A 339 0.85 -9.05 6.24
C THR A 339 1.17 -10.51 6.54
N LEU A 340 0.85 -11.38 5.61
CA LEU A 340 1.02 -12.82 5.70
C LEU A 340 2.01 -13.29 4.64
N GLU A 341 2.91 -14.16 5.04
CA GLU A 341 3.83 -14.88 4.16
C GLU A 341 3.58 -16.37 4.27
N THR A 342 3.35 -17.04 3.16
CA THR A 342 3.10 -18.49 3.13
C THR A 342 4.11 -19.17 2.22
N ASP A 343 4.81 -20.18 2.76
CA ASP A 343 5.74 -20.99 1.97
C ASP A 343 4.94 -21.86 1.01
N LYS A 344 5.18 -21.71 -0.28
CA LYS A 344 4.51 -22.43 -1.35
C LYS A 344 5.52 -23.16 -2.24
N THR A 345 5.01 -24.08 -3.03
CA THR A 345 5.78 -24.71 -4.11
C THR A 345 4.91 -24.76 -5.35
N THR A 346 5.45 -24.36 -6.49
CA THR A 346 4.72 -24.48 -7.76
C THR A 346 4.37 -25.93 -8.06
N GLU A 347 3.31 -26.15 -8.83
CA GLU A 347 2.97 -27.51 -9.25
C GLU A 347 4.09 -28.14 -10.07
N GLU A 348 4.48 -29.35 -9.71
CA GLU A 348 5.41 -30.15 -10.49
C GLU A 348 4.75 -30.59 -11.79
N THR A 349 5.41 -30.35 -12.91
CA THR A 349 4.97 -30.83 -14.24
C THR A 349 6.01 -31.77 -14.82
N ASP A 350 5.64 -32.56 -15.86
CA ASP A 350 6.58 -33.46 -16.56
C ASP A 350 7.81 -32.72 -17.15
N ALA A 351 7.72 -31.38 -17.28
CA ALA A 351 8.76 -30.56 -17.87
C ALA A 351 9.55 -29.73 -16.84
N ARG A 352 9.04 -29.54 -15.62
CA ARG A 352 9.67 -28.70 -14.59
C ARG A 352 9.43 -29.25 -13.19
N PRO A 353 10.47 -29.34 -12.35
CA PRO A 353 10.30 -29.62 -10.92
C PRO A 353 9.54 -28.46 -10.25
N GLY A 354 8.87 -28.75 -9.14
CA GLY A 354 8.24 -27.73 -8.32
C GLY A 354 9.30 -26.77 -7.75
N THR A 355 9.08 -25.48 -7.89
CA THR A 355 9.97 -24.42 -7.39
C THR A 355 9.36 -23.82 -6.12
N PRO A 356 10.12 -23.74 -5.01
CA PRO A 356 9.64 -23.05 -3.82
C PRO A 356 9.54 -21.53 -4.05
N TYR A 357 8.48 -20.92 -3.49
CA TYR A 357 8.30 -19.46 -3.48
C TYR A 357 7.55 -19.04 -2.22
N VAL A 358 7.55 -17.76 -1.91
CA VAL A 358 6.77 -17.19 -0.81
C VAL A 358 5.56 -16.46 -1.41
N GLU A 359 4.36 -16.86 -0.97
CA GLU A 359 3.13 -16.15 -1.31
C GLU A 359 2.88 -15.06 -0.26
N PHE A 360 2.72 -13.82 -0.74
CA PHE A 360 2.37 -12.68 0.10
C PHE A 360 0.87 -12.42 0.03
N GLN A 361 0.27 -12.20 1.18
CA GLN A 361 -1.14 -11.82 1.30
C GLN A 361 -1.28 -10.73 2.35
N THR A 362 -2.23 -9.84 2.13
CA THR A 362 -2.62 -8.84 3.12
C THR A 362 -4.07 -9.04 3.50
N LEU A 363 -4.36 -9.06 4.79
CA LEU A 363 -5.70 -9.20 5.33
C LEU A 363 -6.07 -7.93 6.11
N ALA A 364 -7.27 -7.42 5.89
CA ALA A 364 -7.79 -6.27 6.63
C ALA A 364 -8.80 -6.72 7.71
N VAL A 365 -8.50 -6.43 8.95
CA VAL A 365 -9.42 -6.62 10.08
C VAL A 365 -9.96 -5.27 10.50
N SER A 366 -11.28 -5.05 10.38
CA SER A 366 -11.93 -3.82 10.86
C SER A 366 -11.55 -3.54 12.30
N ALA A 367 -10.88 -2.41 12.56
CA ALA A 367 -10.37 -2.11 13.89
C ALA A 367 -11.48 -1.78 14.88
N ASP A 368 -12.67 -1.36 14.42
CA ASP A 368 -13.82 -1.04 15.27
C ASP A 368 -14.71 -2.24 15.57
N THR A 369 -14.87 -3.17 14.63
CA THR A 369 -15.83 -4.28 14.77
C THR A 369 -15.19 -5.64 14.95
N GLY A 370 -13.90 -5.79 14.65
CA GLY A 370 -13.21 -7.08 14.68
C GLY A 370 -13.72 -8.05 13.61
N ILE A 371 -14.16 -7.54 12.46
CA ILE A 371 -14.60 -8.35 11.34
C ILE A 371 -13.53 -8.30 10.26
N ILE A 372 -13.20 -9.45 9.67
CA ILE A 372 -12.35 -9.47 8.49
C ILE A 372 -13.11 -8.79 7.35
N LEU A 373 -12.52 -7.74 6.82
CA LEU A 373 -13.13 -7.00 5.73
C LEU A 373 -12.96 -7.80 4.44
N GLU A 374 -14.07 -8.05 3.78
CA GLU A 374 -14.09 -8.56 2.42
C GLU A 374 -14.36 -7.37 1.50
N ARG A 375 -13.61 -7.26 0.44
CA ARG A 375 -14.02 -6.39 -0.65
C ARG A 375 -15.33 -6.94 -1.22
N GLU A 376 -16.37 -6.10 -1.30
CA GLU A 376 -17.60 -6.49 -1.95
C GLU A 376 -17.29 -6.97 -3.37
N THR A 377 -17.48 -8.26 -3.59
CA THR A 377 -17.53 -8.79 -4.96
C THR A 377 -18.82 -8.27 -5.55
N ASP A 378 -18.75 -7.49 -6.62
CA ASP A 378 -19.90 -7.18 -7.46
C ASP A 378 -20.53 -8.53 -7.88
N THR A 379 -21.53 -8.98 -7.13
CA THR A 379 -22.38 -10.08 -7.56
C THR A 379 -23.29 -9.52 -8.66
N ARG A 380 -22.76 -9.49 -9.89
CA ARG A 380 -23.58 -9.35 -11.09
C ARG A 380 -24.14 -10.69 -11.55
#